data_c4df737d04a99b150f04febc34e88fbe
#
_entry.id   c4df737d04a99b150f04febc34e88fbe
#
_cell.length_a   1.000
_cell.length_b   1.000
_cell.length_c   1.000
_cell.angle_alpha   90.00
_cell.angle_beta   90.00
_cell.angle_gamma   90.00
#
_symmetry.space_group_name_H-M   'P 1'
#
loop_
_entity.id
_entity.type
_entity.pdbx_description
1 polymer ?
#
loop_
_entity_poly.entity_id
_entity_poly.type
_entity_poly.pdbx_seq_one_letter_code
_entity_poly.pdbx_strand_id
1 'polypeptide(L)'
;NIGSISDEDAEMADLCGKAFNASIEALKVGAEAKDVYNGWQSIVDAAGMPEYRRHHCGYLVGIGFPPSWTGGPRVTGLRHDSDRQMKEGMTFHLMSWFTETGRGNYFISNTVLLGADGAEGLTKTSHGPHITN
;
A
#
# COMPACT_ATOMS: atom_id res chain seq x y z
N ASN A 1 18.32 8.45 -2.70
CA ASN A 1 19.09 9.49 -2.01
C ASN A 1 20.56 9.41 -2.39
N ILE A 2 21.22 10.55 -2.54
CA ILE A 2 22.67 10.64 -2.83
C ILE A 2 23.37 11.03 -1.53
N GLY A 3 24.37 10.23 -1.13
CA GLY A 3 25.18 10.46 0.06
C GLY A 3 24.54 10.02 1.36
N SER A 4 23.45 10.64 1.79
CA SER A 4 22.78 10.33 3.06
C SER A 4 21.26 10.56 3.01
N ILE A 5 20.58 10.09 4.04
CA ILE A 5 19.16 10.35 4.30
C ILE A 5 19.04 11.02 5.67
N SER A 6 18.08 11.91 5.84
CA SER A 6 17.77 12.49 7.14
C SER A 6 17.11 11.45 8.06
N ASP A 7 17.21 11.66 9.38
CA ASP A 7 16.55 10.78 10.35
C ASP A 7 15.02 10.80 10.16
N GLU A 8 14.44 11.96 9.88
CA GLU A 8 13.01 12.12 9.61
C GLU A 8 12.55 11.32 8.38
N ASP A 9 13.32 11.37 7.28
CA ASP A 9 12.99 10.58 6.09
C ASP A 9 13.18 9.08 6.33
N ALA A 10 14.18 8.69 7.12
CA ALA A 10 14.41 7.30 7.49
C ALA A 10 13.25 6.75 8.35
N GLU A 11 12.78 7.51 9.33
CA GLU A 11 11.61 7.17 10.15
C GLU A 11 10.35 7.06 9.29
N MET A 12 10.14 7.99 8.37
CA MET A 12 9.00 7.96 7.47
C MET A 12 9.04 6.78 6.50
N ALA A 13 10.23 6.41 6.02
CA ALA A 13 10.43 5.23 5.18
C ALA A 13 10.10 3.93 5.94
N ASP A 14 10.55 3.81 7.18
CA ASP A 14 10.26 2.67 8.06
C ASP A 14 8.75 2.57 8.34
N LEU A 15 8.11 3.66 8.70
CA LEU A 15 6.67 3.73 8.92
C LEU A 15 5.90 3.32 7.66
N CYS A 16 6.31 3.84 6.50
CA CYS A 16 5.71 3.51 5.22
C CYS A 16 5.81 2.01 4.91
N GLY A 17 6.97 1.40 5.18
CA GLY A 17 7.20 -0.03 5.04
C GLY A 17 6.32 -0.87 5.97
N LYS A 18 6.23 -0.49 7.25
CA LYS A 18 5.35 -1.15 8.24
C LYS A 18 3.88 -1.11 7.81
N ALA A 19 3.40 0.05 7.38
CA ALA A 19 2.02 0.21 6.92
C ALA A 19 1.74 -0.61 5.64
N PHE A 20 2.70 -0.66 4.70
CA PHE A 20 2.61 -1.51 3.52
C PHE A 20 2.50 -2.99 3.88
N ASN A 21 3.36 -3.48 4.77
CA ASN A 21 3.36 -4.87 5.22
C ASN A 21 2.06 -5.24 5.95
N ALA A 22 1.53 -4.36 6.79
CA ALA A 22 0.24 -4.56 7.46
C ALA A 22 -0.91 -4.70 6.45
N SER A 23 -0.86 -3.97 5.33
CA SER A 23 -1.83 -4.15 4.24
C SER A 23 -1.69 -5.51 3.56
N ILE A 24 -0.47 -5.99 3.32
CA ILE A 24 -0.23 -7.34 2.76
C ILE A 24 -0.76 -8.42 3.71
N GLU A 25 -0.50 -8.30 5.00
CA GLU A 25 -0.96 -9.26 6.02
C GLU A 25 -2.49 -9.32 6.12
N ALA A 26 -3.17 -8.18 5.92
CA ALA A 26 -4.62 -8.09 5.92
C ALA A 26 -5.26 -8.55 4.60
N LEU A 27 -4.51 -8.58 3.50
CA LEU A 27 -4.99 -9.00 2.19
C LEU A 27 -5.06 -10.53 2.10
N LYS A 28 -6.20 -11.09 2.48
CA LYS A 28 -6.47 -12.54 2.53
C LYS A 28 -7.74 -12.87 1.76
N VAL A 29 -7.84 -14.11 1.28
CA VAL A 29 -9.06 -14.61 0.65
C VAL A 29 -10.21 -14.53 1.65
N GLY A 30 -11.32 -13.92 1.24
CA GLY A 30 -12.51 -13.71 2.08
C GLY A 30 -12.51 -12.46 2.94
N ALA A 31 -11.35 -11.76 3.10
CA ALA A 31 -11.33 -10.45 3.75
C ALA A 31 -12.07 -9.41 2.90
N GLU A 32 -12.53 -8.35 3.51
CA GLU A 32 -13.11 -7.21 2.80
C GLU A 32 -12.04 -6.14 2.49
N ALA A 33 -12.27 -5.36 1.45
CA ALA A 33 -11.32 -4.31 1.04
C ALA A 33 -11.04 -3.30 2.17
N LYS A 34 -12.05 -3.03 3.01
CA LYS A 34 -11.89 -2.17 4.19
C LYS A 34 -10.94 -2.76 5.24
N ASP A 35 -10.83 -4.09 5.34
CA ASP A 35 -9.91 -4.73 6.29
C ASP A 35 -8.46 -4.47 5.89
N VAL A 36 -8.18 -4.51 4.58
CA VAL A 36 -6.85 -4.19 4.04
C VAL A 36 -6.50 -2.72 4.29
N TYR A 37 -7.45 -1.82 4.07
CA TYR A 37 -7.28 -0.40 4.39
C TYR A 37 -7.04 -0.19 5.89
N ASN A 38 -7.81 -0.83 6.74
CA ASN A 38 -7.68 -0.72 8.20
C ASN A 38 -6.34 -1.26 8.69
N GLY A 39 -5.79 -2.28 8.06
CA GLY A 39 -4.43 -2.75 8.31
C GLY A 39 -3.41 -1.63 8.13
N TRP A 40 -3.43 -0.94 6.98
CA TRP A 40 -2.61 0.24 6.72
C TRP A 40 -2.84 1.35 7.76
N GLN A 41 -4.10 1.71 7.97
CA GLN A 41 -4.48 2.83 8.83
C GLN A 41 -4.09 2.61 10.30
N SER A 42 -4.15 1.38 10.79
CA SER A 42 -3.79 1.05 12.17
C SER A 42 -2.34 1.41 12.51
N ILE A 43 -1.43 1.24 11.55
CA ILE A 43 -0.02 1.62 11.70
C ILE A 43 0.13 3.15 11.73
N VAL A 44 -0.64 3.85 10.90
CA VAL A 44 -0.65 5.32 10.86
C VAL A 44 -1.17 5.91 12.19
N ASP A 45 -2.26 5.34 12.68
CA ASP A 45 -2.86 5.75 13.97
C ASP A 45 -1.88 5.51 15.14
N ALA A 46 -1.22 4.36 15.16
CA ALA A 46 -0.22 4.01 16.17
C ALA A 46 1.03 4.91 16.12
N ALA A 47 1.34 5.48 14.96
CA ALA A 47 2.42 6.45 14.79
C ALA A 47 2.06 7.88 15.25
N GLY A 48 0.89 8.07 15.85
CA GLY A 48 0.42 9.36 16.37
C GLY A 48 -0.11 10.30 15.28
N MET A 49 -0.59 9.75 14.17
CA MET A 49 -1.19 10.49 13.06
C MET A 49 -2.65 10.07 12.80
N PRO A 50 -3.54 10.04 13.83
CA PRO A 50 -4.89 9.51 13.68
C PRO A 50 -5.77 10.29 12.70
N GLU A 51 -5.44 11.55 12.43
CA GLU A 51 -6.15 12.39 11.45
C GLU A 51 -5.64 12.23 10.01
N TYR A 52 -4.49 11.54 9.83
CA TYR A 52 -3.96 11.31 8.50
C TYR A 52 -4.73 10.18 7.82
N ARG A 53 -5.45 10.52 6.79
CA ARG A 53 -6.30 9.59 6.02
C ARG A 53 -6.00 9.67 4.53
N ARG A 54 -5.97 8.52 3.90
CA ARG A 54 -5.91 8.41 2.42
C ARG A 54 -7.22 7.82 1.92
N HIS A 55 -7.57 8.10 0.70
CA HIS A 55 -8.83 7.60 0.12
C HIS A 55 -8.79 6.09 -0.21
N HIS A 56 -7.61 5.49 -0.35
CA HIS A 56 -7.38 4.05 -0.48
C HIS A 56 -5.91 3.72 -0.18
N CYS A 57 -5.59 2.44 0.05
CA CYS A 57 -4.22 1.92 0.14
C CYS A 57 -3.83 1.03 -1.05
N GLY A 58 -4.61 1.04 -2.11
CA GLY A 58 -4.37 0.27 -3.33
C GLY A 58 -5.62 0.12 -4.16
N TYR A 59 -5.49 -0.51 -5.30
CA TYR A 59 -6.60 -0.81 -6.20
C TYR A 59 -6.35 -2.06 -7.04
N LEU A 60 -7.45 -2.68 -7.47
CA LEU A 60 -7.42 -3.84 -8.36
C LEU A 60 -6.82 -3.45 -9.71
N VAL A 61 -5.88 -4.26 -10.19
CA VAL A 61 -5.32 -4.16 -11.53
C VAL A 61 -5.73 -5.36 -12.37
N GLY A 62 -5.78 -5.17 -13.69
CA GLY A 62 -6.14 -6.22 -14.63
C GLY A 62 -5.44 -6.03 -15.95
N ILE A 63 -5.78 -6.86 -16.93
CA ILE A 63 -5.33 -6.70 -18.31
C ILE A 63 -6.03 -5.48 -18.88
N GLY A 64 -5.28 -4.41 -19.08
CA GLY A 64 -5.78 -3.16 -19.63
C GLY A 64 -4.72 -2.43 -20.42
N PHE A 65 -5.18 -1.62 -21.38
CA PHE A 65 -4.34 -0.74 -22.16
C PHE A 65 -4.71 0.72 -21.88
N PRO A 66 -3.80 1.67 -22.13
CA PRO A 66 -4.17 3.07 -22.01
C PRO A 66 -5.50 3.38 -22.69
N PRO A 67 -6.35 4.21 -22.10
CA PRO A 67 -6.10 5.08 -20.95
C PRO A 67 -6.31 4.43 -19.56
N SER A 68 -6.64 3.14 -19.45
CA SER A 68 -6.88 2.52 -18.15
C SER A 68 -6.24 1.13 -18.05
N TRP A 69 -5.44 0.91 -17.00
CA TRP A 69 -4.87 -0.39 -16.62
C TRP A 69 -5.69 -1.11 -15.54
N THR A 70 -6.79 -0.52 -15.09
CA THR A 70 -7.66 -1.07 -14.03
C THR A 70 -8.74 -2.02 -14.58
N GLY A 71 -8.75 -2.26 -15.88
CA GLY A 71 -9.69 -3.18 -16.54
C GLY A 71 -11.12 -2.67 -16.68
N GLY A 72 -11.38 -1.39 -16.39
CA GLY A 72 -12.72 -0.82 -16.50
C GLY A 72 -12.79 0.68 -16.20
N PRO A 73 -13.97 1.29 -16.38
CA PRO A 73 -14.17 2.73 -16.18
C PRO A 73 -14.19 3.14 -14.69
N ARG A 74 -14.26 2.16 -13.78
CA ARG A 74 -14.27 2.40 -12.34
C ARG A 74 -13.15 1.66 -11.66
N VAL A 75 -12.30 2.40 -10.97
CA VAL A 75 -11.25 1.83 -10.12
C VAL A 75 -11.88 1.15 -8.91
N THR A 76 -11.55 -0.12 -8.71
CA THR A 76 -11.91 -0.85 -7.49
C THR A 76 -10.81 -0.65 -6.45
N GLY A 77 -11.00 0.32 -5.57
CA GLY A 77 -10.03 0.68 -4.53
C GLY A 77 -10.17 -0.15 -3.26
N LEU A 78 -9.04 -0.36 -2.59
CA LEU A 78 -8.98 -0.86 -1.22
C LEU A 78 -9.24 0.33 -0.29
N ARG A 79 -10.52 0.59 0.00
CA ARG A 79 -11.02 1.78 0.69
C ARG A 79 -11.64 1.42 2.03
N HIS A 80 -11.65 2.37 2.95
CA HIS A 80 -12.24 2.22 4.30
C HIS A 80 -13.74 1.87 4.29
N ASP A 81 -14.45 2.17 3.21
CA ASP A 81 -15.89 2.01 3.06
C ASP A 81 -16.29 0.91 2.05
N SER A 82 -15.35 0.05 1.65
CA SER A 82 -15.60 -0.98 0.63
C SER A 82 -15.74 -2.37 1.24
N ASP A 83 -16.92 -2.97 1.09
CA ASP A 83 -17.26 -4.34 1.50
C ASP A 83 -16.89 -5.38 0.43
N ARG A 84 -16.13 -4.99 -0.60
CA ARG A 84 -15.74 -5.93 -1.64
C ARG A 84 -14.87 -7.04 -1.08
N GLN A 85 -15.32 -8.27 -1.22
CA GLN A 85 -14.56 -9.44 -0.78
C GLN A 85 -13.38 -9.73 -1.69
N MET A 86 -12.25 -10.03 -1.06
CA MET A 86 -11.01 -10.44 -1.70
C MET A 86 -11.11 -11.90 -2.12
N LYS A 87 -10.70 -12.19 -3.35
CA LYS A 87 -10.74 -13.55 -3.93
C LYS A 87 -9.37 -13.94 -4.42
N GLU A 88 -9.06 -15.22 -4.35
CA GLU A 88 -7.86 -15.79 -4.95
C GLU A 88 -7.73 -15.40 -6.42
N GLY A 89 -6.50 -15.14 -6.86
CA GLY A 89 -6.16 -14.68 -8.20
C GLY A 89 -6.32 -13.18 -8.44
N MET A 90 -6.88 -12.43 -7.50
CA MET A 90 -6.92 -10.98 -7.61
C MET A 90 -5.52 -10.38 -7.51
N THR A 91 -5.26 -9.41 -8.37
CA THR A 91 -3.99 -8.68 -8.42
C THR A 91 -4.23 -7.22 -8.12
N PHE A 92 -3.40 -6.64 -7.27
CA PHE A 92 -3.54 -5.27 -6.80
C PHE A 92 -2.27 -4.45 -7.05
N HIS A 93 -2.43 -3.18 -7.36
CA HIS A 93 -1.40 -2.18 -7.09
C HIS A 93 -1.59 -1.74 -5.63
N LEU A 94 -0.80 -2.30 -4.74
CA LEU A 94 -0.82 -1.95 -3.32
C LEU A 94 0.15 -0.80 -3.07
N MET A 95 -0.27 0.17 -2.27
CA MET A 95 0.49 1.39 -2.01
C MET A 95 0.47 1.75 -0.55
N SER A 96 1.62 2.24 -0.06
CA SER A 96 1.72 3.00 1.16
C SER A 96 2.39 4.32 0.84
N TRP A 97 1.76 5.44 1.17
CA TRP A 97 2.36 6.74 0.89
C TRP A 97 2.01 7.75 1.96
N PHE A 98 3.03 8.51 2.30
CA PHE A 98 2.96 9.63 3.22
C PHE A 98 3.44 10.88 2.48
N THR A 99 2.55 11.83 2.29
CA THR A 99 2.84 13.12 1.67
C THR A 99 2.15 14.22 2.46
N GLU A 100 2.77 15.37 2.55
CA GLU A 100 2.22 16.53 3.26
C GLU A 100 2.01 16.28 4.77
N THR A 101 2.82 15.38 5.35
CA THR A 101 2.74 15.03 6.77
C THR A 101 3.37 16.07 7.68
N GLY A 102 4.22 16.96 7.15
CA GLY A 102 5.08 17.86 7.93
C GLY A 102 6.29 17.17 8.58
N ARG A 103 6.47 15.84 8.34
CA ARG A 103 7.51 14.99 8.94
C ARG A 103 8.31 14.20 7.89
N GLY A 104 8.43 14.73 6.68
CA GLY A 104 9.00 14.02 5.53
C GLY A 104 7.93 13.35 4.67
N ASN A 105 8.34 12.90 3.50
CA ASN A 105 7.48 12.24 2.52
C ASN A 105 8.11 10.94 2.07
N TYR A 106 7.32 9.88 1.99
CA TYR A 106 7.78 8.61 1.47
C TYR A 106 6.66 7.86 0.75
N PHE A 107 7.05 7.07 -0.26
CA PHE A 107 6.11 6.29 -1.05
C PHE A 107 6.68 4.91 -1.37
N ILE A 108 5.86 3.89 -1.15
CA ILE A 108 6.15 2.51 -1.54
C ILE A 108 4.96 1.98 -2.34
N SER A 109 5.23 1.25 -3.40
CA SER A 109 4.20 0.49 -4.09
C SER A 109 4.76 -0.82 -4.66
N ASN A 110 3.87 -1.79 -4.82
CA ASN A 110 4.18 -3.04 -5.48
C ASN A 110 2.92 -3.60 -6.15
N THR A 111 3.12 -4.40 -7.19
CA THR A 111 2.06 -5.28 -7.67
C THR A 111 2.01 -6.51 -6.78
N VAL A 112 0.84 -6.81 -6.22
CA VAL A 112 0.62 -7.87 -5.25
C VAL A 112 -0.42 -8.84 -5.78
N LEU A 113 -0.10 -10.13 -5.78
CA LEU A 113 -1.02 -11.23 -6.12
C LEU A 113 -1.59 -11.83 -4.85
N LEU A 114 -2.89 -12.00 -4.79
CA LEU A 114 -3.56 -12.75 -3.73
C LEU A 114 -3.66 -14.23 -4.12
N GLY A 115 -2.81 -15.07 -3.53
CA GLY A 115 -2.86 -16.52 -3.64
C GLY A 115 -3.74 -17.16 -2.57
N ALA A 116 -3.88 -18.48 -2.61
CA ALA A 116 -4.65 -19.26 -1.63
C ALA A 116 -4.12 -19.09 -0.19
N ASP A 117 -2.81 -19.02 -0.03
CA ASP A 117 -2.13 -18.95 1.28
C ASP A 117 -1.88 -17.51 1.76
N GLY A 118 -2.25 -16.51 0.98
CA GLY A 118 -2.06 -15.10 1.29
C GLY A 118 -1.55 -14.28 0.11
N ALA A 119 -1.19 -13.04 0.38
CA ALA A 119 -0.77 -12.08 -0.63
C ALA A 119 0.76 -12.01 -0.74
N GLU A 120 1.27 -11.93 -1.96
CA GLU A 120 2.70 -11.80 -2.25
C GLU A 120 3.01 -10.66 -3.21
N GLY A 121 4.10 -9.95 -2.95
CA GLY A 121 4.62 -8.94 -3.87
C GLY A 121 5.33 -9.57 -5.05
N LEU A 122 4.98 -9.13 -6.27
CA LEU A 122 5.55 -9.68 -7.51
C LEU A 122 6.91 -9.08 -7.88
N THR A 123 7.33 -7.99 -7.22
CA THR A 123 8.67 -7.42 -7.41
C THR A 123 9.53 -7.64 -6.16
N LYS A 124 10.83 -7.75 -6.38
CA LYS A 124 11.83 -7.99 -5.32
C LYS A 124 12.59 -6.72 -4.92
N THR A 125 12.13 -5.56 -5.37
CA THR A 125 12.71 -4.27 -4.99
C THR A 125 12.52 -4.05 -3.50
N SER A 126 13.58 -3.70 -2.79
CA SER A 126 13.48 -3.37 -1.36
C SER A 126 12.65 -2.11 -1.16
N HIS A 127 11.92 -2.05 -0.06
CA HIS A 127 11.05 -0.92 0.27
C HIS A 127 11.76 0.17 1.09
N GLY A 128 13.00 -0.07 1.49
CA GLY A 128 13.81 0.91 2.21
C GLY A 128 14.40 1.98 1.29
N PRO A 129 14.93 3.06 1.85
CA PRO A 129 15.61 4.09 1.09
C PRO A 129 16.87 3.53 0.42
N HIS A 130 17.03 3.83 -0.86
CA HIS A 130 18.23 3.52 -1.60
C HIS A 130 19.20 4.70 -1.52
N ILE A 131 20.39 4.45 -1.00
CA ILE A 131 21.44 5.44 -0.86
C ILE A 131 22.56 5.09 -1.84
N THR A 132 22.93 6.03 -2.68
CA THR A 132 24.06 5.93 -3.62
C THR A 132 25.12 6.94 -3.28
N ASN A 133 26.38 6.54 -3.45
CA ASN A 133 27.55 7.43 -3.29
C ASN A 133 27.78 8.24 -4.55
#